data_589a4c0c3eeed72df43615a8b0aefe7a
#
_entry.id   589a4c0c3eeed72df43615a8b0aefe7a
#
_cell.length_a   1.000
_cell.length_b   1.000
_cell.length_c   1.000
_cell.angle_alpha   90.00
_cell.angle_beta   90.00
_cell.angle_gamma   90.00
#
_symmetry.space_group_name_H-M   'P 1'
#
loop_
_entity.id
_entity.type
_entity.pdbx_description
1 polymer ?
#
loop_
_entity_poly.entity_id
_entity_poly.type
_entity_poly.pdbx_seq_one_letter_code
_entity_poly.pdbx_strand_id
1 'polypeptide(L)'
;MRIFTLFCISICFSLTISAQSKKYDHSDTKMYREIEADVRFLASDALEGRATGERGELLASEYIKSRFIAIGIEPGGVDGTYFQPFSVAQENPHGMEFSDSTDNTINARNVIGYIDHGKKNTIVIGAHYDHLGYGKFFGSLHDGEPEIHNGADDNASGVAAIIQLAEICATKYKHANFLIMAFSGEEHGLWGSNYFVKNPTIDLDKVTYMINLDMVGRLKEERKIAINGVGTAAEWMDAINEIDVDGLIPVTTESGVGASDHTSFYFAEIPVVHFFTGQHSDYHKPSDDANLVDYSGIVSVVEYINALIENLGKKKMAYIETVDESEPSARDFKVTLGVMPDYLYTDSGMRIDGMKSDRPASNAGLEKGDIVIKMGDIEITGMEDYMKALGAFNPGDTTTVVVIRDGKTIEKQVTF
;
A
#
# COMPACT_ATOMS: atom_id res chain seq x y z
N MET A 1 47.17 -27.69 -0.17
CA MET A 1 45.97 -28.32 0.40
C MET A 1 45.09 -27.30 1.13
N ARG A 2 44.97 -26.06 0.60
CA ARG A 2 44.11 -24.99 1.19
C ARG A 2 43.15 -24.33 0.18
N ILE A 3 43.16 -24.75 -1.08
CA ILE A 3 42.33 -24.15 -2.15
C ILE A 3 41.01 -24.94 -2.37
N PHE A 4 40.92 -26.19 -1.91
CA PHE A 4 39.71 -27.02 -2.11
C PHE A 4 38.56 -26.73 -1.14
N THR A 5 38.83 -26.10 0.01
CA THR A 5 37.81 -25.86 1.03
C THR A 5 36.96 -24.61 0.74
N LEU A 6 37.50 -23.63 -0.02
CA LEU A 6 36.74 -22.42 -0.38
C LEU A 6 35.70 -22.66 -1.51
N PHE A 7 35.98 -23.63 -2.39
CA PHE A 7 35.08 -23.93 -3.52
C PHE A 7 33.79 -24.68 -3.09
N CYS A 8 33.89 -25.50 -2.03
CA CYS A 8 32.72 -26.22 -1.51
C CYS A 8 31.72 -25.31 -0.75
N ILE A 9 32.21 -24.25 -0.09
CA ILE A 9 31.32 -23.33 0.66
C ILE A 9 30.52 -22.45 -0.31
N SER A 10 31.11 -22.03 -1.43
CA SER A 10 30.42 -21.23 -2.46
C SER A 10 29.30 -22.01 -3.17
N ILE A 11 29.54 -23.32 -3.41
CA ILE A 11 28.55 -24.20 -4.07
C ILE A 11 27.41 -24.56 -3.12
N CYS A 12 27.67 -24.73 -1.82
CA CYS A 12 26.60 -24.97 -0.85
C CYS A 12 25.69 -23.74 -0.66
N PHE A 13 26.22 -22.51 -0.69
CA PHE A 13 25.44 -21.29 -0.56
C PHE A 13 24.55 -21.03 -1.78
N SER A 14 25.07 -21.24 -2.98
CA SER A 14 24.27 -21.13 -4.22
C SER A 14 23.22 -22.23 -4.37
N LEU A 15 23.43 -23.41 -3.83
CA LEU A 15 22.47 -24.51 -3.84
C LEU A 15 21.34 -24.30 -2.81
N THR A 16 21.62 -23.67 -1.67
CA THR A 16 20.59 -23.35 -0.67
C THR A 16 19.69 -22.21 -1.13
N ILE A 17 20.22 -21.17 -1.75
CA ILE A 17 19.45 -20.07 -2.34
C ILE A 17 18.53 -20.59 -3.47
N SER A 18 19.06 -21.41 -4.37
CA SER A 18 18.28 -22.03 -5.46
C SER A 18 17.21 -23.01 -4.96
N ALA A 19 17.41 -23.66 -3.81
CA ALA A 19 16.44 -24.57 -3.21
C ALA A 19 15.32 -23.79 -2.48
N GLN A 20 15.64 -22.66 -1.88
CA GLN A 20 14.68 -21.85 -1.16
C GLN A 20 13.76 -21.08 -2.12
N SER A 21 14.27 -20.58 -3.25
CA SER A 21 13.46 -19.95 -4.29
C SER A 21 12.46 -20.90 -4.96
N LYS A 22 12.77 -22.20 -5.03
CA LYS A 22 11.85 -23.23 -5.54
C LYS A 22 10.79 -23.69 -4.54
N LYS A 23 10.96 -23.45 -3.25
CA LYS A 23 10.05 -23.93 -2.22
C LYS A 23 8.69 -23.19 -2.26
N TYR A 24 8.68 -21.96 -2.74
CA TYR A 24 7.51 -21.09 -2.80
C TYR A 24 7.22 -20.63 -4.24
N ASP A 25 7.50 -21.48 -5.22
CA ASP A 25 7.19 -21.22 -6.63
C ASP A 25 5.75 -21.65 -6.93
N HIS A 26 4.89 -20.70 -7.25
CA HIS A 26 3.49 -20.89 -7.59
C HIS A 26 3.23 -20.82 -9.11
N SER A 27 4.26 -20.74 -9.95
CA SER A 27 4.16 -20.48 -11.40
C SER A 27 3.25 -21.44 -12.15
N ASP A 28 3.03 -22.65 -11.64
CA ASP A 28 2.14 -23.65 -12.24
C ASP A 28 0.67 -23.50 -11.83
N THR A 29 0.34 -22.57 -10.93
CA THR A 29 -1.03 -22.40 -10.42
C THR A 29 -1.88 -21.54 -11.36
N LYS A 30 -3.22 -21.72 -11.32
CA LYS A 30 -4.17 -20.82 -12.00
C LYS A 30 -4.05 -19.40 -11.45
N MET A 31 -4.00 -19.26 -10.13
CA MET A 31 -3.92 -17.98 -9.42
C MET A 31 -2.71 -17.15 -9.88
N TYR A 32 -1.52 -17.77 -9.95
CA TYR A 32 -0.32 -17.10 -10.46
C TYR A 32 -0.53 -16.51 -11.86
N ARG A 33 -1.06 -17.33 -12.81
CA ARG A 33 -1.27 -16.89 -14.18
C ARG A 33 -2.31 -15.76 -14.30
N GLU A 34 -3.33 -15.79 -13.47
CA GLU A 34 -4.35 -14.75 -13.44
C GLU A 34 -3.80 -13.46 -12.84
N ILE A 35 -3.06 -13.52 -11.72
CA ILE A 35 -2.36 -12.37 -11.14
C ILE A 35 -1.39 -11.77 -12.16
N GLU A 36 -0.57 -12.60 -12.82
CA GLU A 36 0.35 -12.13 -13.84
C GLU A 36 -0.38 -11.43 -14.99
N ALA A 37 -1.49 -11.97 -15.44
CA ALA A 37 -2.29 -11.37 -16.52
C ALA A 37 -2.91 -10.03 -16.10
N ASP A 38 -3.47 -9.96 -14.88
CA ASP A 38 -4.08 -8.75 -14.34
C ASP A 38 -3.03 -7.63 -14.16
N VAL A 39 -1.88 -7.92 -13.55
CA VAL A 39 -0.79 -6.93 -13.39
C VAL A 39 -0.24 -6.47 -14.74
N ARG A 40 0.06 -7.41 -15.67
CA ARG A 40 0.59 -7.05 -16.99
C ARG A 40 -0.37 -6.18 -17.80
N PHE A 41 -1.67 -6.36 -17.64
CA PHE A 41 -2.65 -5.49 -18.28
C PHE A 41 -2.69 -4.12 -17.60
N LEU A 42 -2.86 -4.09 -16.27
CA LEU A 42 -2.99 -2.84 -15.51
C LEU A 42 -1.72 -1.98 -15.57
N ALA A 43 -0.54 -2.59 -15.59
CA ALA A 43 0.75 -1.91 -15.69
C ALA A 43 1.27 -1.83 -17.14
N SER A 44 0.39 -1.87 -18.14
CA SER A 44 0.82 -1.71 -19.53
C SER A 44 0.84 -0.23 -19.94
N ASP A 45 1.75 0.13 -20.84
CA ASP A 45 1.82 1.48 -21.45
C ASP A 45 0.49 1.91 -22.09
N ALA A 46 -0.36 0.94 -22.49
CA ALA A 46 -1.68 1.21 -23.06
C ALA A 46 -2.63 1.93 -22.09
N LEU A 47 -2.37 1.83 -20.78
CA LEU A 47 -3.12 2.52 -19.75
C LEU A 47 -2.43 3.84 -19.30
N GLU A 48 -1.37 4.26 -19.96
CA GLU A 48 -0.74 5.58 -19.78
C GLU A 48 -0.44 5.91 -18.30
N GLY A 49 -0.13 4.88 -17.48
CA GLY A 49 0.15 5.02 -16.05
C GLY A 49 -1.07 5.38 -15.20
N ARG A 50 -2.28 5.19 -15.67
CA ARG A 50 -3.56 5.26 -14.90
C ARG A 50 -3.76 6.53 -14.06
N ALA A 51 -3.30 7.71 -14.54
CA ALA A 51 -3.49 8.95 -13.78
C ALA A 51 -4.98 9.21 -13.49
N THR A 52 -5.27 9.62 -12.27
CA THR A 52 -6.62 9.89 -11.77
C THR A 52 -7.39 10.85 -12.69
N GLY A 53 -8.58 10.45 -13.12
CA GLY A 53 -9.45 11.21 -14.03
C GLY A 53 -9.06 11.13 -15.51
N GLU A 54 -7.96 10.46 -15.86
CA GLU A 54 -7.48 10.33 -17.22
C GLU A 54 -7.98 9.04 -17.90
N ARG A 55 -7.74 8.96 -19.23
CA ARG A 55 -8.22 7.84 -20.03
C ARG A 55 -7.70 6.48 -19.56
N GLY A 56 -6.45 6.39 -19.12
CA GLY A 56 -5.84 5.16 -18.67
C GLY A 56 -6.53 4.58 -17.43
N GLU A 57 -6.84 5.44 -16.46
CA GLU A 57 -7.60 5.08 -15.28
C GLU A 57 -9.04 4.63 -15.62
N LEU A 58 -9.68 5.34 -16.54
CA LEU A 58 -11.01 4.97 -17.03
C LEU A 58 -11.02 3.54 -17.63
N LEU A 59 -10.00 3.19 -18.43
CA LEU A 59 -9.86 1.85 -19.00
C LEU A 59 -9.56 0.80 -17.92
N ALA A 60 -8.72 1.12 -16.94
CA ALA A 60 -8.44 0.23 -15.81
C ALA A 60 -9.71 -0.08 -15.01
N SER A 61 -10.56 0.92 -14.73
CA SER A 61 -11.83 0.71 -14.01
C SER A 61 -12.80 -0.18 -14.80
N GLU A 62 -12.90 -0.06 -16.13
CA GLU A 62 -13.70 -0.96 -16.96
C GLU A 62 -13.14 -2.39 -16.98
N TYR A 63 -11.81 -2.53 -16.95
CA TYR A 63 -11.16 -3.82 -16.80
C TYR A 63 -11.51 -4.49 -15.48
N ILE A 64 -11.33 -3.80 -14.35
CA ILE A 64 -11.64 -4.32 -13.02
C ILE A 64 -13.10 -4.74 -12.93
N LYS A 65 -14.03 -3.91 -13.43
CA LYS A 65 -15.45 -4.27 -13.55
C LYS A 65 -15.64 -5.56 -14.33
N SER A 66 -14.94 -5.73 -15.46
CA SER A 66 -15.07 -6.94 -16.28
C SER A 66 -14.59 -8.19 -15.54
N ARG A 67 -13.55 -8.08 -14.71
CA ARG A 67 -13.08 -9.15 -13.84
C ARG A 67 -14.13 -9.50 -12.78
N PHE A 68 -14.76 -8.50 -12.13
CA PHE A 68 -15.84 -8.74 -11.18
C PHE A 68 -17.04 -9.44 -11.81
N ILE A 69 -17.44 -9.05 -13.03
CA ILE A 69 -18.49 -9.74 -13.79
C ILE A 69 -18.10 -11.19 -14.07
N ALA A 70 -16.86 -11.46 -14.49
CA ALA A 70 -16.37 -12.81 -14.80
C ALA A 70 -16.38 -13.74 -13.57
N ILE A 71 -16.13 -13.19 -12.37
CA ILE A 71 -16.23 -13.92 -11.09
C ILE A 71 -17.69 -14.13 -10.66
N GLY A 72 -18.62 -13.31 -11.16
CA GLY A 72 -20.03 -13.36 -10.77
C GLY A 72 -20.34 -12.52 -9.52
N ILE A 73 -19.56 -11.48 -9.27
CA ILE A 73 -19.79 -10.51 -8.19
C ILE A 73 -20.87 -9.52 -8.63
N GLU A 74 -21.75 -9.13 -7.72
CA GLU A 74 -22.81 -8.17 -8.00
C GLU A 74 -22.28 -6.72 -7.96
N PRO A 75 -22.96 -5.76 -8.64
CA PRO A 75 -22.66 -4.34 -8.53
C PRO A 75 -22.80 -3.85 -7.07
N GLY A 76 -21.75 -3.17 -6.56
CA GLY A 76 -21.73 -2.57 -5.23
C GLY A 76 -21.70 -1.04 -5.23
N GLY A 77 -21.63 -0.42 -6.43
CA GLY A 77 -21.61 1.03 -6.60
C GLY A 77 -23.00 1.68 -6.58
N VAL A 78 -23.09 2.91 -7.10
CA VAL A 78 -24.37 3.65 -7.10
C VAL A 78 -25.27 3.21 -8.26
N ASP A 79 -26.58 3.39 -8.08
CA ASP A 79 -27.61 3.13 -9.11
C ASP A 79 -27.55 1.71 -9.74
N GLY A 80 -27.11 0.72 -8.96
CA GLY A 80 -26.97 -0.66 -9.43
C GLY A 80 -25.83 -0.88 -10.41
N THR A 81 -24.83 -0.02 -10.43
CA THR A 81 -23.62 -0.13 -11.22
C THR A 81 -22.45 -0.60 -10.36
N TYR A 82 -21.29 -0.90 -10.97
CA TYR A 82 -20.04 -1.17 -10.27
C TYR A 82 -19.29 0.12 -9.91
N PHE A 83 -19.80 1.29 -10.27
CA PHE A 83 -19.07 2.54 -10.13
C PHE A 83 -19.66 3.43 -9.05
N GLN A 84 -18.78 4.14 -8.36
CA GLN A 84 -19.10 5.25 -7.51
C GLN A 84 -18.34 6.48 -8.04
N PRO A 85 -18.93 7.28 -8.94
CA PRO A 85 -18.29 8.47 -9.48
C PRO A 85 -18.21 9.57 -8.43
N PHE A 86 -17.15 10.37 -8.52
CA PHE A 86 -16.96 11.58 -7.74
C PHE A 86 -16.14 12.61 -8.51
N SER A 87 -16.21 13.87 -8.09
CA SER A 87 -15.48 14.97 -8.70
C SER A 87 -14.75 15.78 -7.65
N VAL A 88 -13.51 16.17 -7.92
CA VAL A 88 -12.68 16.99 -7.04
C VAL A 88 -12.31 18.28 -7.76
N ALA A 89 -12.41 19.42 -7.07
CA ALA A 89 -12.07 20.72 -7.64
C ALA A 89 -10.58 20.82 -7.98
N GLN A 90 -10.26 21.20 -9.20
CA GLN A 90 -8.88 21.26 -9.70
C GLN A 90 -8.06 22.40 -9.06
N GLU A 91 -8.71 23.42 -8.51
CA GLU A 91 -8.05 24.58 -7.88
C GLU A 91 -7.41 24.24 -6.52
N ASN A 92 -7.73 23.08 -5.96
CA ASN A 92 -7.16 22.62 -4.69
C ASN A 92 -6.64 21.17 -4.78
N PRO A 93 -5.60 20.91 -5.57
CA PRO A 93 -5.09 19.56 -5.80
C PRO A 93 -4.55 18.86 -4.54
N HIS A 94 -4.40 19.60 -3.42
CA HIS A 94 -3.98 19.09 -2.11
C HIS A 94 -5.10 19.17 -1.06
N GLY A 95 -6.29 19.65 -1.43
CA GLY A 95 -7.45 19.75 -0.55
C GLY A 95 -8.59 18.88 -1.04
N MET A 96 -9.20 18.07 -0.15
CA MET A 96 -10.34 17.24 -0.50
C MET A 96 -11.64 18.07 -0.47
N GLU A 97 -11.84 18.96 -1.44
CA GLU A 97 -13.14 19.56 -1.69
C GLU A 97 -13.83 18.82 -2.83
N PHE A 98 -14.72 17.90 -2.49
CA PHE A 98 -15.60 17.29 -3.47
C PHE A 98 -16.57 18.34 -4.03
N SER A 99 -16.71 18.36 -5.35
CA SER A 99 -17.52 19.36 -6.06
C SER A 99 -18.63 18.70 -6.86
N ASP A 100 -19.81 19.27 -6.78
CA ASP A 100 -20.95 18.92 -7.65
C ASP A 100 -20.89 19.65 -9.01
N SER A 101 -19.94 20.58 -9.19
CA SER A 101 -19.72 21.31 -10.45
C SER A 101 -18.90 20.45 -11.41
N THR A 102 -19.27 20.48 -12.70
CA THR A 102 -18.50 19.80 -13.77
C THR A 102 -17.43 20.69 -14.40
N ASP A 103 -17.37 21.96 -14.02
CA ASP A 103 -16.41 22.92 -14.55
C ASP A 103 -15.16 22.93 -13.67
N ASN A 104 -14.00 22.72 -14.28
CA ASN A 104 -12.69 22.72 -13.63
C ASN A 104 -12.53 21.67 -12.51
N THR A 105 -13.00 20.42 -12.77
CA THR A 105 -12.91 19.31 -11.85
C THR A 105 -12.17 18.12 -12.45
N ILE A 106 -11.52 17.33 -11.59
CA ILE A 106 -11.04 15.97 -11.94
C ILE A 106 -12.20 15.03 -11.61
N ASN A 107 -12.64 14.27 -12.64
CA ASN A 107 -13.71 13.30 -12.49
C ASN A 107 -13.11 11.90 -12.36
N ALA A 108 -13.39 11.23 -11.29
CA ALA A 108 -12.86 9.93 -10.94
C ALA A 108 -13.97 8.98 -10.47
N ARG A 109 -13.67 7.71 -10.25
CA ARG A 109 -14.66 6.76 -9.77
C ARG A 109 -14.04 5.57 -9.06
N ASN A 110 -14.58 5.19 -7.92
CA ASN A 110 -14.29 3.89 -7.32
C ASN A 110 -14.97 2.77 -8.12
N VAL A 111 -14.35 1.57 -8.13
CA VAL A 111 -14.97 0.36 -8.67
C VAL A 111 -15.32 -0.55 -7.50
N ILE A 112 -16.61 -0.89 -7.37
CA ILE A 112 -17.14 -1.57 -6.19
C ILE A 112 -17.93 -2.82 -6.62
N GLY A 113 -17.48 -3.97 -6.15
CA GLY A 113 -18.19 -5.24 -6.27
C GLY A 113 -18.74 -5.69 -4.92
N TYR A 114 -19.92 -6.28 -4.91
CA TYR A 114 -20.57 -6.79 -3.71
C TYR A 114 -20.83 -8.29 -3.81
N ILE A 115 -20.46 -9.03 -2.78
CA ILE A 115 -20.73 -10.45 -2.65
C ILE A 115 -21.73 -10.64 -1.52
N ASP A 116 -22.99 -10.89 -1.90
CA ASP A 116 -24.08 -11.10 -0.95
C ASP A 116 -24.22 -12.59 -0.57
N HIS A 117 -23.92 -12.89 0.66
CA HIS A 117 -24.18 -14.20 1.27
C HIS A 117 -25.38 -14.18 2.22
N GLY A 118 -26.23 -13.16 2.15
CA GLY A 118 -27.40 -12.98 3.01
C GLY A 118 -27.02 -12.75 4.48
N LYS A 119 -25.90 -12.10 4.76
CA LYS A 119 -25.40 -11.85 6.12
C LYS A 119 -25.64 -10.40 6.53
N LYS A 120 -25.57 -10.16 7.84
CA LYS A 120 -25.69 -8.83 8.40
C LYS A 120 -24.39 -8.04 8.33
N ASN A 121 -23.27 -8.75 8.43
CA ASN A 121 -21.94 -8.19 8.52
C ASN A 121 -21.26 -8.21 7.15
N THR A 122 -20.51 -7.17 6.85
CA THR A 122 -19.72 -7.04 5.62
C THR A 122 -18.24 -6.85 5.97
N ILE A 123 -17.38 -7.48 5.21
CA ILE A 123 -15.93 -7.28 5.24
C ILE A 123 -15.56 -6.48 4.00
N VAL A 124 -14.75 -5.44 4.16
CA VAL A 124 -14.23 -4.64 3.04
C VAL A 124 -12.81 -5.12 2.71
N ILE A 125 -12.54 -5.31 1.42
CA ILE A 125 -11.19 -5.62 0.91
C ILE A 125 -10.92 -4.63 -0.21
N GLY A 126 -9.82 -3.88 -0.12
CA GLY A 126 -9.55 -2.78 -1.04
C GLY A 126 -8.10 -2.63 -1.46
N ALA A 127 -7.91 -1.96 -2.60
CA ALA A 127 -6.64 -1.50 -3.15
C ALA A 127 -6.91 -0.30 -4.06
N HIS A 128 -5.99 0.66 -4.17
CA HIS A 128 -6.15 1.70 -5.19
C HIS A 128 -5.72 1.20 -6.58
N TYR A 129 -6.25 1.83 -7.63
CA TYR A 129 -5.95 1.42 -9.00
C TYR A 129 -5.45 2.55 -9.90
N ASP A 130 -5.49 3.79 -9.41
CA ASP A 130 -4.83 4.93 -10.05
C ASP A 130 -3.31 4.88 -9.83
N HIS A 131 -2.57 5.68 -10.60
CA HIS A 131 -1.14 5.92 -10.40
C HIS A 131 -0.73 7.24 -11.04
N LEU A 132 0.56 7.50 -11.25
CA LEU A 132 1.13 8.82 -11.55
C LEU A 132 1.07 9.24 -13.03
N GLY A 133 0.55 8.41 -13.92
CA GLY A 133 0.47 8.73 -15.34
C GLY A 133 1.84 8.96 -15.97
N TYR A 134 2.04 10.12 -16.57
CA TYR A 134 3.32 10.53 -17.12
C TYR A 134 4.26 11.19 -16.10
N GLY A 135 3.96 11.11 -14.81
CA GLY A 135 4.77 11.71 -13.75
C GLY A 135 4.81 13.24 -13.77
N LYS A 136 3.82 13.88 -14.40
CA LYS A 136 3.74 15.35 -14.52
C LYS A 136 3.24 16.03 -13.26
N PHE A 137 2.59 15.28 -12.40
CA PHE A 137 2.00 15.76 -11.15
C PHE A 137 2.92 15.47 -9.98
N PHE A 138 2.50 15.94 -8.81
CA PHE A 138 3.16 15.66 -7.55
C PHE A 138 3.26 14.14 -7.31
N GLY A 139 4.34 13.69 -6.71
CA GLY A 139 4.54 12.27 -6.33
C GLY A 139 5.67 11.56 -7.08
N SER A 140 5.93 11.87 -8.36
CA SER A 140 7.00 11.23 -9.12
C SER A 140 8.39 11.44 -8.50
N LEU A 141 9.15 10.34 -8.39
CA LEU A 141 10.56 10.33 -8.00
C LEU A 141 11.51 10.20 -9.20
N HIS A 142 10.99 10.38 -10.41
CA HIS A 142 11.78 10.44 -11.63
C HIS A 142 12.28 11.86 -11.87
N ASP A 143 13.59 12.01 -12.11
CA ASP A 143 14.25 13.31 -12.35
C ASP A 143 14.39 13.64 -13.85
N GLY A 144 13.85 12.78 -14.74
CA GLY A 144 13.93 12.92 -16.20
C GLY A 144 12.77 13.67 -16.84
N GLU A 145 12.71 13.61 -18.18
CA GLU A 145 11.53 14.04 -18.94
C GLU A 145 10.31 13.20 -18.56
N PRO A 146 9.08 13.71 -18.71
CA PRO A 146 7.87 12.95 -18.39
C PRO A 146 7.81 11.63 -19.15
N GLU A 147 7.73 10.53 -18.39
CA GLU A 147 7.61 9.16 -18.90
C GLU A 147 6.42 8.48 -18.25
N ILE A 148 5.92 7.39 -18.87
CA ILE A 148 4.83 6.60 -18.30
C ILE A 148 5.32 5.93 -17.00
N HIS A 149 4.58 6.12 -15.91
CA HIS A 149 4.75 5.42 -14.65
C HIS A 149 3.73 4.28 -14.63
N ASN A 150 4.18 3.06 -14.95
CA ASN A 150 3.28 1.91 -15.09
C ASN A 150 2.69 1.43 -13.75
N GLY A 151 3.38 1.68 -12.63
CA GLY A 151 2.88 1.35 -11.30
C GLY A 151 2.50 -0.12 -11.16
N ALA A 152 3.45 -1.02 -11.48
CA ALA A 152 3.17 -2.46 -11.47
C ALA A 152 3.05 -3.01 -10.06
N ASP A 153 3.93 -2.58 -9.16
CA ASP A 153 3.77 -2.86 -7.74
C ASP A 153 2.81 -1.84 -7.11
N ASP A 154 2.93 -0.59 -7.46
CA ASP A 154 2.13 0.52 -6.97
C ASP A 154 1.06 0.98 -8.00
N ASN A 155 -0.22 0.50 -8.01
CA ASN A 155 -0.66 -0.60 -7.16
C ASN A 155 -1.45 -1.63 -8.00
N ALA A 156 -0.93 -1.97 -9.20
CA ALA A 156 -1.55 -3.04 -9.98
C ALA A 156 -1.43 -4.40 -9.24
N SER A 157 -0.40 -4.58 -8.39
CA SER A 157 -0.21 -5.77 -7.56
C SER A 157 -1.35 -5.96 -6.55
N GLY A 158 -1.71 -4.90 -5.83
CA GLY A 158 -2.83 -4.90 -4.88
C GLY A 158 -4.17 -5.14 -5.58
N VAL A 159 -4.39 -4.50 -6.74
CA VAL A 159 -5.62 -4.74 -7.54
C VAL A 159 -5.73 -6.19 -7.98
N ALA A 160 -4.66 -6.80 -8.50
CA ALA A 160 -4.66 -8.20 -8.90
C ALA A 160 -4.93 -9.12 -7.69
N ALA A 161 -4.36 -8.80 -6.53
CA ALA A 161 -4.59 -9.56 -5.30
C ALA A 161 -6.06 -9.48 -4.81
N ILE A 162 -6.70 -8.29 -4.83
CA ILE A 162 -8.11 -8.18 -4.41
C ILE A 162 -9.06 -8.88 -5.39
N ILE A 163 -8.72 -8.99 -6.68
CA ILE A 163 -9.48 -9.77 -7.66
C ILE A 163 -9.43 -11.26 -7.28
N GLN A 164 -8.27 -11.80 -6.90
CA GLN A 164 -8.16 -13.20 -6.46
C GLN A 164 -8.87 -13.44 -5.12
N LEU A 165 -8.74 -12.52 -4.16
CA LEU A 165 -9.49 -12.59 -2.90
C LEU A 165 -11.00 -12.56 -3.15
N ALA A 166 -11.47 -11.79 -4.13
CA ALA A 166 -12.88 -11.75 -4.51
C ALA A 166 -13.39 -13.12 -4.99
N GLU A 167 -12.62 -13.84 -5.84
CA GLU A 167 -12.97 -15.20 -6.28
C GLU A 167 -13.04 -16.18 -5.11
N ILE A 168 -12.08 -16.09 -4.17
CA ILE A 168 -12.07 -16.89 -2.95
C ILE A 168 -13.29 -16.55 -2.07
N CYS A 169 -13.57 -15.28 -1.83
CA CYS A 169 -14.68 -14.83 -0.99
C CYS A 169 -16.04 -15.23 -1.56
N ALA A 170 -16.21 -15.18 -2.88
CA ALA A 170 -17.44 -15.58 -3.55
C ALA A 170 -17.73 -17.10 -3.41
N THR A 171 -16.69 -17.92 -3.41
CA THR A 171 -16.82 -19.39 -3.47
C THR A 171 -16.66 -20.05 -2.10
N LYS A 172 -15.68 -19.65 -1.31
CA LYS A 172 -15.29 -20.35 -0.06
C LYS A 172 -16.10 -19.90 1.16
N TYR A 173 -16.31 -18.60 1.34
CA TYR A 173 -16.86 -18.06 2.56
C TYR A 173 -18.37 -17.81 2.49
N LYS A 174 -19.08 -18.16 3.58
CA LYS A 174 -20.52 -17.93 3.73
C LYS A 174 -20.87 -17.32 5.10
N HIS A 175 -19.89 -16.74 5.80
CA HIS A 175 -20.11 -16.20 7.14
C HIS A 175 -20.31 -14.68 7.18
N ALA A 176 -19.91 -13.97 6.15
CA ALA A 176 -20.07 -12.53 5.97
C ALA A 176 -20.41 -12.21 4.51
N ASN A 177 -20.89 -11.01 4.22
CA ASN A 177 -20.88 -10.41 2.91
C ASN A 177 -19.48 -9.77 2.68
N PHE A 178 -19.12 -9.51 1.43
CA PHE A 178 -17.85 -8.86 1.11
C PHE A 178 -18.09 -7.69 0.16
N LEU A 179 -17.40 -6.58 0.41
CA LEU A 179 -17.32 -5.43 -0.47
C LEU A 179 -15.90 -5.34 -0.99
N ILE A 180 -15.73 -5.55 -2.28
CA ILE A 180 -14.42 -5.52 -2.95
C ILE A 180 -14.30 -4.18 -3.64
N MET A 181 -13.26 -3.42 -3.32
CA MET A 181 -13.13 -2.03 -3.75
C MET A 181 -11.80 -1.77 -4.42
N ALA A 182 -11.84 -1.17 -5.61
CA ALA A 182 -10.69 -0.52 -6.20
C ALA A 182 -10.90 1.00 -6.11
N PHE A 183 -10.02 1.66 -5.35
CA PHE A 183 -10.11 3.10 -5.08
C PHE A 183 -9.40 3.90 -6.17
N SER A 184 -9.92 5.09 -6.46
CA SER A 184 -9.34 6.07 -7.37
C SER A 184 -8.81 7.26 -6.59
N GLY A 185 -7.70 7.86 -7.06
CA GLY A 185 -7.17 9.08 -6.48
C GLY A 185 -6.50 8.91 -5.12
N GLU A 186 -5.94 7.74 -4.86
CA GLU A 186 -5.11 7.49 -3.68
C GLU A 186 -3.87 8.38 -3.72
N GLU A 187 -3.19 8.43 -4.85
CA GLU A 187 -1.97 9.20 -5.12
C GLU A 187 -2.15 10.73 -4.94
N HIS A 188 -3.39 11.19 -4.95
CA HIS A 188 -3.78 12.57 -4.67
C HIS A 188 -4.20 12.81 -3.22
N GLY A 189 -4.07 11.83 -2.34
CA GLY A 189 -4.40 11.91 -0.93
C GLY A 189 -5.72 11.22 -0.56
N LEU A 190 -5.86 9.96 -0.94
CA LEU A 190 -6.92 9.05 -0.53
C LEU A 190 -8.33 9.48 -0.98
N TRP A 191 -8.45 10.11 -2.17
CA TRP A 191 -9.73 10.71 -2.58
C TRP A 191 -10.87 9.70 -2.61
N GLY A 192 -10.65 8.54 -3.24
CA GLY A 192 -11.71 7.54 -3.42
C GLY A 192 -12.19 6.91 -2.14
N SER A 193 -11.28 6.50 -1.26
CA SER A 193 -11.64 5.92 0.04
C SER A 193 -12.30 6.96 0.96
N ASN A 194 -11.80 8.20 0.98
CA ASN A 194 -12.42 9.30 1.71
C ASN A 194 -13.82 9.64 1.19
N TYR A 195 -14.01 9.64 -0.14
CA TYR A 195 -15.33 9.85 -0.73
C TYR A 195 -16.28 8.73 -0.32
N PHE A 196 -15.82 7.47 -0.37
CA PHE A 196 -16.65 6.32 0.00
C PHE A 196 -17.10 6.37 1.45
N VAL A 197 -16.23 6.63 2.41
CA VAL A 197 -16.63 6.65 3.83
C VAL A 197 -17.58 7.81 4.17
N LYS A 198 -17.54 8.91 3.38
CA LYS A 198 -18.47 10.04 3.50
C LYS A 198 -19.79 9.80 2.77
N ASN A 199 -19.79 9.02 1.69
CA ASN A 199 -20.91 8.73 0.81
C ASN A 199 -21.04 7.20 0.58
N PRO A 200 -21.20 6.39 1.63
CA PRO A 200 -21.12 4.95 1.50
C PRO A 200 -22.29 4.37 0.69
N THR A 201 -21.99 3.36 -0.14
CA THR A 201 -23.02 2.61 -0.88
C THR A 201 -23.67 1.50 -0.05
N ILE A 202 -23.11 1.23 1.13
CA ILE A 202 -23.64 0.28 2.12
C ILE A 202 -23.71 0.96 3.50
N ASP A 203 -24.37 0.31 4.44
CA ASP A 203 -24.41 0.71 5.84
C ASP A 203 -23.06 0.41 6.53
N LEU A 204 -22.28 1.44 6.87
CA LEU A 204 -20.97 1.29 7.49
C LEU A 204 -21.03 0.65 8.87
N ASP A 205 -22.14 0.79 9.63
CA ASP A 205 -22.32 0.11 10.94
C ASP A 205 -22.33 -1.42 10.81
N LYS A 206 -22.48 -1.93 9.60
CA LYS A 206 -22.41 -3.37 9.28
C LYS A 206 -21.02 -3.83 8.85
N VAL A 207 -20.08 -2.91 8.64
CA VAL A 207 -18.70 -3.27 8.30
C VAL A 207 -17.99 -3.78 9.55
N THR A 208 -17.47 -4.99 9.48
CA THR A 208 -16.77 -5.61 10.61
C THR A 208 -15.31 -5.17 10.66
N TYR A 209 -14.66 -5.12 9.50
CA TYR A 209 -13.28 -4.66 9.32
C TYR A 209 -12.97 -4.42 7.84
N MET A 210 -11.85 -3.73 7.60
CA MET A 210 -11.31 -3.51 6.26
C MET A 210 -9.88 -4.04 6.16
N ILE A 211 -9.58 -4.71 5.04
CA ILE A 211 -8.25 -5.15 4.64
C ILE A 211 -7.84 -4.34 3.42
N ASN A 212 -6.73 -3.62 3.52
CA ASN A 212 -6.13 -2.86 2.42
C ASN A 212 -4.86 -3.53 1.89
N LEU A 213 -4.69 -3.51 0.59
CA LEU A 213 -3.51 -4.03 -0.08
C LEU A 213 -2.88 -2.93 -0.93
N ASP A 214 -1.62 -2.64 -0.63
CA ASP A 214 -0.89 -1.62 -1.35
C ASP A 214 0.57 -2.04 -1.47
N MET A 215 1.08 -2.12 -2.72
CA MET A 215 2.42 -2.60 -3.06
C MET A 215 2.74 -3.98 -2.43
N VAL A 216 2.05 -5.01 -2.91
CA VAL A 216 2.19 -6.40 -2.42
C VAL A 216 2.97 -7.31 -3.38
N GLY A 217 3.60 -6.76 -4.41
CA GLY A 217 4.27 -7.48 -5.49
C GLY A 217 5.80 -7.47 -5.46
N ARG A 218 6.44 -6.98 -4.40
CA ARG A 218 7.92 -6.93 -4.31
C ARG A 218 8.44 -7.60 -3.03
N LEU A 219 7.89 -8.78 -2.72
CA LEU A 219 8.30 -9.56 -1.56
C LEU A 219 9.77 -9.94 -1.66
N LYS A 220 10.57 -9.51 -0.67
CA LYS A 220 12.02 -9.76 -0.61
C LYS A 220 12.32 -11.21 -0.14
N GLU A 221 13.57 -11.66 -0.29
CA GLU A 221 14.00 -13.02 0.09
C GLU A 221 13.78 -13.33 1.58
N GLU A 222 13.83 -12.31 2.44
CA GLU A 222 13.55 -12.43 3.88
C GLU A 222 12.08 -12.74 4.17
N ARG A 223 11.20 -12.64 3.17
CA ARG A 223 9.76 -12.92 3.22
C ARG A 223 9.03 -12.17 4.32
N LYS A 224 9.49 -10.96 4.64
CA LYS A 224 8.81 -10.05 5.56
C LYS A 224 7.67 -9.35 4.85
N ILE A 225 6.53 -9.28 5.53
CA ILE A 225 5.36 -8.51 5.09
C ILE A 225 4.91 -7.58 6.20
N ALA A 226 4.79 -6.30 5.90
CA ALA A 226 4.22 -5.34 6.84
C ALA A 226 2.71 -5.54 6.94
N ILE A 227 2.20 -5.53 8.16
CA ILE A 227 0.77 -5.53 8.48
C ILE A 227 0.52 -4.40 9.47
N ASN A 228 0.09 -3.25 8.94
CA ASN A 228 -0.16 -2.06 9.73
C ASN A 228 -1.61 -2.04 10.23
N GLY A 229 -1.87 -1.37 11.35
CA GLY A 229 -3.22 -1.20 11.90
C GLY A 229 -3.65 -2.30 12.86
N VAL A 230 -2.76 -3.19 13.30
CA VAL A 230 -3.14 -4.31 14.18
C VAL A 230 -3.61 -3.88 15.56
N GLY A 231 -3.35 -2.65 16.01
CA GLY A 231 -3.91 -2.08 17.24
C GLY A 231 -5.38 -1.71 17.14
N THR A 232 -5.95 -1.63 15.93
CA THR A 232 -7.34 -1.17 15.71
C THR A 232 -8.43 -2.15 16.16
N ALA A 233 -8.07 -3.39 16.50
CA ALA A 233 -8.92 -4.37 17.17
C ALA A 233 -8.07 -5.44 17.87
N ALA A 234 -8.57 -5.99 18.98
CA ALA A 234 -7.85 -6.98 19.78
C ALA A 234 -7.66 -8.33 19.07
N GLU A 235 -8.54 -8.65 18.12
CA GLU A 235 -8.59 -9.94 17.43
C GLU A 235 -7.51 -10.11 16.36
N TRP A 236 -6.88 -9.02 15.91
CA TRP A 236 -5.90 -9.06 14.82
C TRP A 236 -4.69 -9.92 15.15
N MET A 237 -4.03 -9.65 16.28
CA MET A 237 -2.78 -10.35 16.63
C MET A 237 -2.99 -11.83 16.88
N ASP A 238 -4.10 -12.22 17.52
CA ASP A 238 -4.43 -13.63 17.73
C ASP A 238 -4.59 -14.36 16.40
N ALA A 239 -5.30 -13.75 15.44
CA ALA A 239 -5.53 -14.36 14.13
C ALA A 239 -4.25 -14.42 13.27
N ILE A 240 -3.39 -13.38 13.33
CA ILE A 240 -2.13 -13.29 12.59
C ILE A 240 -1.13 -14.33 13.11
N ASN A 241 -1.00 -14.49 14.42
CA ASN A 241 -0.04 -15.43 15.04
C ASN A 241 -0.33 -16.89 14.75
N GLU A 242 -1.53 -17.24 14.31
CA GLU A 242 -1.92 -18.62 13.93
C GLU A 242 -1.61 -18.95 12.46
N ILE A 243 -1.11 -17.99 11.67
CA ILE A 243 -0.87 -18.16 10.23
C ILE A 243 0.55 -18.62 9.97
N ASP A 244 0.69 -19.73 9.25
CA ASP A 244 1.96 -20.19 8.66
C ASP A 244 1.72 -20.46 7.18
N VAL A 245 2.03 -19.47 6.35
CA VAL A 245 1.89 -19.52 4.90
C VAL A 245 3.21 -19.17 4.26
N ASP A 246 3.78 -20.10 3.51
CA ASP A 246 4.98 -19.91 2.68
C ASP A 246 6.18 -19.25 3.39
N GLY A 247 6.25 -19.38 4.72
CA GLY A 247 7.29 -18.76 5.53
C GLY A 247 7.25 -17.24 5.54
N LEU A 248 6.09 -16.63 5.28
CA LEU A 248 5.89 -15.20 5.46
C LEU A 248 6.06 -14.80 6.92
N ILE A 249 6.80 -13.72 7.15
CA ILE A 249 7.10 -13.19 8.48
C ILE A 249 6.37 -11.85 8.62
N PRO A 250 5.30 -11.77 9.43
CA PRO A 250 4.60 -10.52 9.65
C PRO A 250 5.47 -9.54 10.45
N VAL A 251 5.52 -8.29 10.00
CA VAL A 251 6.08 -7.14 10.71
C VAL A 251 4.89 -6.21 10.99
N THR A 252 4.47 -6.12 12.25
CA THR A 252 3.23 -5.45 12.60
C THR A 252 3.44 -4.08 13.22
N THR A 253 2.54 -3.12 12.93
CA THR A 253 2.43 -1.83 13.59
C THR A 253 1.02 -1.60 14.10
N GLU A 254 0.87 -0.91 15.24
CA GLU A 254 -0.43 -0.75 15.89
C GLU A 254 -1.31 0.32 15.23
N SER A 255 -0.70 1.43 14.74
CA SER A 255 -1.42 2.59 14.21
C SER A 255 -2.36 2.23 13.06
N GLY A 256 -3.62 2.67 13.15
CA GLY A 256 -4.60 2.62 12.07
C GLY A 256 -4.43 3.75 11.05
N VAL A 257 -3.55 4.71 11.32
CA VAL A 257 -3.19 5.80 10.41
C VAL A 257 -1.95 5.42 9.63
N GLY A 258 -1.97 5.60 8.32
CA GLY A 258 -0.85 5.33 7.42
C GLY A 258 -1.07 5.95 6.04
N ALA A 259 -0.10 5.75 5.16
CA ALA A 259 -0.08 6.38 3.84
C ALA A 259 -0.81 5.51 2.79
N SER A 260 -2.02 5.01 3.10
CA SER A 260 -2.89 4.32 2.14
C SER A 260 -4.35 4.32 2.60
N ASP A 261 -5.25 3.78 1.78
CA ASP A 261 -6.73 3.88 1.88
C ASP A 261 -7.34 3.36 3.18
N HIS A 262 -6.66 2.44 3.91
CA HIS A 262 -7.13 1.97 5.23
C HIS A 262 -7.34 3.11 6.23
N THR A 263 -6.56 4.19 6.11
CA THR A 263 -6.66 5.38 6.97
C THR A 263 -8.04 6.03 6.91
N SER A 264 -8.68 6.06 5.73
CA SER A 264 -10.05 6.59 5.59
C SER A 264 -11.08 5.78 6.37
N PHE A 265 -10.94 4.45 6.38
CA PHE A 265 -11.82 3.55 7.14
C PHE A 265 -11.53 3.60 8.64
N TYR A 266 -10.27 3.74 9.03
CA TYR A 266 -9.90 3.95 10.42
C TYR A 266 -10.57 5.19 11.00
N PHE A 267 -10.55 6.33 10.29
CA PHE A 267 -11.26 7.55 10.72
C PHE A 267 -12.78 7.43 10.68
N ALA A 268 -13.33 6.42 10.04
CA ALA A 268 -14.73 6.04 10.11
C ALA A 268 -15.01 5.01 11.23
N GLU A 269 -14.09 4.85 12.19
CA GLU A 269 -14.18 3.94 13.34
C GLU A 269 -14.35 2.46 12.96
N ILE A 270 -13.76 2.05 11.83
CA ILE A 270 -13.73 0.67 11.35
C ILE A 270 -12.36 0.07 11.63
N PRO A 271 -12.26 -1.15 12.24
CA PRO A 271 -11.00 -1.86 12.38
C PRO A 271 -10.34 -2.10 11.03
N VAL A 272 -9.04 -1.84 10.91
CA VAL A 272 -8.31 -1.93 9.63
C VAL A 272 -7.01 -2.70 9.77
N VAL A 273 -6.58 -3.32 8.67
CA VAL A 273 -5.20 -3.73 8.46
C VAL A 273 -4.77 -3.40 7.03
N HIS A 274 -3.49 -3.05 6.88
CA HIS A 274 -2.87 -2.73 5.61
C HIS A 274 -1.67 -3.64 5.36
N PHE A 275 -1.69 -4.35 4.23
CA PHE A 275 -0.64 -5.25 3.78
C PHE A 275 0.28 -4.55 2.79
N PHE A 276 1.61 -4.68 3.01
CA PHE A 276 2.64 -3.99 2.26
C PHE A 276 3.94 -4.82 2.23
N THR A 277 4.57 -5.00 1.08
CA THR A 277 5.84 -5.76 0.97
C THR A 277 7.08 -4.91 1.07
N GLY A 278 6.93 -3.62 1.31
CA GLY A 278 8.02 -2.66 1.48
C GLY A 278 8.31 -1.87 0.21
N GLN A 279 8.89 -0.70 0.40
CA GLN A 279 9.32 0.12 -0.71
C GLN A 279 10.55 -0.47 -1.42
N HIS A 280 10.75 -0.04 -2.66
CA HIS A 280 11.85 -0.46 -3.52
C HIS A 280 12.38 0.72 -4.36
N SER A 281 13.52 0.54 -5.00
CA SER A 281 14.18 1.62 -5.77
C SER A 281 13.38 2.14 -6.95
N ASP A 282 12.37 1.40 -7.41
CA ASP A 282 11.52 1.75 -8.56
C ASP A 282 10.23 2.47 -8.14
N TYR A 283 9.96 2.60 -6.83
CA TYR A 283 8.78 3.29 -6.28
C TYR A 283 8.63 4.69 -6.89
N HIS A 284 7.43 5.00 -7.38
CA HIS A 284 7.07 6.26 -8.04
C HIS A 284 7.99 6.64 -9.22
N LYS A 285 8.48 5.64 -9.97
CA LYS A 285 9.33 5.82 -11.15
C LYS A 285 8.78 5.04 -12.35
N PRO A 286 9.17 5.44 -13.58
CA PRO A 286 8.83 4.68 -14.79
C PRO A 286 9.33 3.24 -14.79
N SER A 287 10.32 2.92 -13.93
CA SER A 287 10.88 1.57 -13.80
C SER A 287 10.06 0.61 -12.95
N ASP A 288 8.94 1.03 -12.34
CA ASP A 288 8.03 0.09 -11.66
C ASP A 288 7.18 -0.68 -12.66
N ASP A 289 7.82 -1.67 -13.28
CA ASP A 289 7.27 -2.46 -14.38
C ASP A 289 6.91 -3.90 -13.98
N ALA A 290 5.97 -4.48 -14.73
CA ALA A 290 5.43 -5.83 -14.53
C ALA A 290 6.47 -6.95 -14.54
N ASN A 291 7.62 -6.76 -15.22
CA ASN A 291 8.71 -7.75 -15.26
C ASN A 291 9.51 -7.84 -13.96
N LEU A 292 9.34 -6.89 -13.05
CA LEU A 292 9.99 -6.84 -11.74
C LEU A 292 9.11 -7.36 -10.60
N VAL A 293 7.85 -7.66 -10.86
CA VAL A 293 6.88 -8.13 -9.86
C VAL A 293 7.14 -9.59 -9.49
N ASP A 294 7.14 -9.88 -8.21
CA ASP A 294 7.15 -11.24 -7.65
C ASP A 294 5.73 -11.81 -7.59
N TYR A 295 5.27 -12.38 -8.68
CA TYR A 295 3.93 -12.97 -8.79
C TYR A 295 3.70 -14.11 -7.81
N SER A 296 4.73 -14.93 -7.50
CA SER A 296 4.62 -15.97 -6.48
C SER A 296 4.49 -15.36 -5.08
N GLY A 297 5.13 -14.22 -4.84
CA GLY A 297 4.95 -13.44 -3.61
C GLY A 297 3.52 -12.95 -3.44
N ILE A 298 2.90 -12.44 -4.51
CA ILE A 298 1.49 -12.02 -4.46
C ILE A 298 0.57 -13.20 -4.14
N VAL A 299 0.81 -14.39 -4.73
CA VAL A 299 0.04 -15.62 -4.38
C VAL A 299 0.17 -15.91 -2.89
N SER A 300 1.39 -15.87 -2.33
CA SER A 300 1.61 -16.10 -0.89
C SER A 300 0.86 -15.07 -0.02
N VAL A 301 0.82 -13.79 -0.44
CA VAL A 301 0.06 -12.73 0.28
C VAL A 301 -1.44 -13.00 0.22
N VAL A 302 -1.98 -13.38 -0.94
CA VAL A 302 -3.40 -13.74 -1.09
C VAL A 302 -3.76 -14.93 -0.20
N GLU A 303 -2.92 -15.97 -0.16
CA GLU A 303 -3.13 -17.13 0.70
C GLU A 303 -3.03 -16.78 2.18
N TYR A 304 -2.13 -15.87 2.55
CA TYR A 304 -2.02 -15.36 3.92
C TYR A 304 -3.29 -14.61 4.35
N ILE A 305 -3.79 -13.70 3.51
CA ILE A 305 -5.04 -12.96 3.78
C ILE A 305 -6.24 -13.90 3.81
N ASN A 306 -6.27 -14.91 2.93
CA ASN A 306 -7.29 -15.95 2.96
C ASN A 306 -7.28 -16.70 4.31
N ALA A 307 -6.11 -17.07 4.85
CA ALA A 307 -5.98 -17.68 6.17
C ALA A 307 -6.42 -16.71 7.29
N LEU A 308 -6.08 -15.43 7.18
CA LEU A 308 -6.52 -14.40 8.15
C LEU A 308 -8.04 -14.29 8.20
N ILE A 309 -8.72 -14.22 7.05
CA ILE A 309 -10.19 -14.19 6.98
C ILE A 309 -10.79 -15.45 7.58
N GLU A 310 -10.17 -16.62 7.39
CA GLU A 310 -10.61 -17.89 7.96
C GLU A 310 -10.47 -17.91 9.49
N ASN A 311 -9.33 -17.48 10.04
CA ASN A 311 -9.06 -17.43 11.49
C ASN A 311 -9.96 -16.42 12.20
N LEU A 312 -10.26 -15.29 11.57
CA LEU A 312 -11.21 -14.30 12.08
C LEU A 312 -12.66 -14.85 12.06
N GLY A 313 -13.04 -15.57 11.01
CA GLY A 313 -14.32 -16.27 10.91
C GLY A 313 -15.52 -15.37 11.22
N LYS A 314 -16.26 -15.69 12.31
CA LYS A 314 -17.44 -14.94 12.77
C LYS A 314 -17.14 -14.02 13.96
N LYS A 315 -15.88 -13.80 14.28
CA LYS A 315 -15.50 -12.92 15.39
C LYS A 315 -16.07 -11.52 15.13
N LYS A 316 -16.63 -10.92 16.16
CA LYS A 316 -16.98 -9.52 16.13
C LYS A 316 -15.74 -8.76 16.51
N MET A 317 -15.38 -7.80 15.70
CA MET A 317 -14.28 -6.91 15.99
C MET A 317 -14.84 -5.59 16.50
N ALA A 318 -14.33 -5.15 17.65
CA ALA A 318 -14.65 -3.85 18.20
C ALA A 318 -13.52 -2.90 17.83
N TYR A 319 -13.86 -1.74 17.24
CA TYR A 319 -12.90 -0.71 16.95
C TYR A 319 -12.19 -0.23 18.23
N ILE A 320 -10.88 -0.13 18.14
CA ILE A 320 -10.00 0.45 19.16
C ILE A 320 -9.30 1.61 18.49
N GLU A 321 -9.48 2.80 19.08
CA GLU A 321 -8.70 3.96 18.68
C GLU A 321 -7.24 3.71 19.07
N THR A 322 -6.37 3.70 18.09
CA THR A 322 -4.93 3.60 18.34
C THR A 322 -4.44 4.96 18.81
N VAL A 323 -3.60 4.95 19.83
CA VAL A 323 -2.96 6.18 20.28
C VAL A 323 -2.03 6.62 19.14
N ASP A 324 -2.53 7.56 18.36
CA ASP A 324 -1.68 8.34 17.51
C ASP A 324 -0.96 9.33 18.46
N GLU A 325 0.23 8.97 18.90
CA GLU A 325 1.05 9.89 19.70
C GLU A 325 1.49 11.11 18.89
N SER A 326 1.15 11.16 17.60
CA SER A 326 1.31 12.27 16.70
C SER A 326 0.00 13.05 16.56
N GLU A 327 -0.30 13.98 17.45
CA GLU A 327 -1.06 15.16 17.04
C GLU A 327 -0.09 16.13 16.33
N PRO A 328 -0.44 16.68 15.19
CA PRO A 328 -1.62 16.74 14.34
C PRO A 328 -1.46 16.05 12.99
N SER A 329 -2.59 15.65 12.40
CA SER A 329 -2.84 14.99 11.10
C SER A 329 -1.69 14.99 10.08
N ALA A 330 -1.41 13.81 9.49
CA ALA A 330 -0.53 13.60 8.32
C ALA A 330 -0.88 14.48 7.09
N ARG A 331 -1.90 15.32 7.20
CA ARG A 331 -2.41 16.23 6.15
C ARG A 331 -1.73 17.60 6.10
N ASP A 332 -0.87 17.95 7.08
CA ASP A 332 -0.30 19.30 7.20
C ASP A 332 1.23 19.34 7.27
N PHE A 333 1.93 18.34 6.70
CA PHE A 333 3.38 18.48 6.59
C PHE A 333 3.71 19.61 5.60
N LYS A 334 4.12 20.74 6.17
CA LYS A 334 4.59 21.89 5.38
C LYS A 334 5.95 21.66 4.77
N VAL A 335 6.67 20.61 5.24
CA VAL A 335 8.04 20.29 4.86
C VAL A 335 8.22 18.78 4.67
N THR A 336 9.28 18.40 3.96
CA THR A 336 9.70 17.00 3.80
C THR A 336 11.22 16.92 3.74
N LEU A 337 11.81 15.87 4.27
CA LEU A 337 13.22 15.56 4.01
C LEU A 337 13.46 15.13 2.56
N GLY A 338 12.43 14.65 1.85
CA GLY A 338 12.56 14.07 0.51
C GLY A 338 13.22 12.70 0.53
N VAL A 339 12.97 11.92 1.58
CA VAL A 339 13.45 10.54 1.74
C VAL A 339 12.30 9.56 1.64
N MET A 340 12.63 8.32 1.26
CA MET A 340 11.78 7.15 1.37
C MET A 340 12.15 6.41 2.66
N PRO A 341 11.23 6.28 3.61
CA PRO A 341 11.43 5.47 4.80
C PRO A 341 11.42 3.96 4.49
N ASP A 342 12.18 3.19 5.24
CA ASP A 342 12.09 1.74 5.21
C ASP A 342 11.06 1.25 6.23
N TYR A 343 9.86 0.95 5.76
CA TYR A 343 8.73 0.47 6.59
C TYR A 343 8.92 -0.96 7.12
N LEU A 344 9.92 -1.70 6.65
CA LEU A 344 10.26 -3.02 7.18
C LEU A 344 11.44 -2.99 8.17
N TYR A 345 11.95 -1.80 8.47
CA TYR A 345 12.97 -1.62 9.48
C TYR A 345 12.35 -1.67 10.87
N THR A 346 12.82 -2.60 11.71
CA THR A 346 12.22 -2.92 13.02
C THR A 346 13.07 -2.50 14.20
N ASP A 347 14.32 -2.02 13.98
CA ASP A 347 15.15 -1.50 15.05
C ASP A 347 14.83 -0.01 15.31
N SER A 348 15.39 0.58 16.38
CA SER A 348 15.14 1.97 16.75
C SER A 348 15.64 2.95 15.69
N GLY A 349 14.81 3.93 15.34
CA GLY A 349 15.06 4.96 14.34
C GLY A 349 14.24 4.79 13.07
N MET A 350 14.38 5.71 12.12
CA MET A 350 13.79 5.63 10.77
C MET A 350 14.91 5.45 9.74
N ARG A 351 15.00 4.27 9.12
CA ARG A 351 16.00 4.00 8.10
C ARG A 351 15.58 4.59 6.75
N ILE A 352 16.52 5.22 6.06
CA ILE A 352 16.31 5.77 4.72
C ILE A 352 16.53 4.64 3.69
N ASP A 353 15.49 4.25 2.96
CA ASP A 353 15.60 3.27 1.85
C ASP A 353 15.87 3.95 0.49
N GLY A 354 15.58 5.24 0.38
CA GLY A 354 15.88 6.04 -0.80
C GLY A 354 15.70 7.52 -0.54
N MET A 355 16.10 8.36 -1.51
CA MET A 355 15.85 9.79 -1.45
C MET A 355 15.81 10.40 -2.85
N LYS A 356 15.11 11.52 -2.98
CA LYS A 356 15.06 12.32 -4.19
C LYS A 356 16.21 13.32 -4.21
N SER A 357 16.81 13.51 -5.40
CA SER A 357 17.81 14.56 -5.65
C SER A 357 17.20 15.95 -5.39
N ASP A 358 18.06 16.92 -5.05
CA ASP A 358 17.67 18.31 -4.80
C ASP A 358 16.60 18.52 -3.72
N ARG A 359 16.54 17.61 -2.76
CA ARG A 359 15.68 17.71 -1.57
C ARG A 359 16.52 17.93 -0.30
N PRO A 360 15.90 18.39 0.80
CA PRO A 360 16.61 18.71 2.04
C PRO A 360 17.62 17.65 2.50
N ALA A 361 17.24 16.37 2.47
CA ALA A 361 18.13 15.27 2.86
C ALA A 361 19.34 15.12 1.95
N SER A 362 19.13 15.09 0.62
CA SER A 362 20.22 14.95 -0.36
C SER A 362 21.15 16.15 -0.33
N ASN A 363 20.60 17.36 -0.21
CA ASN A 363 21.38 18.60 -0.12
C ASN A 363 22.23 18.66 1.15
N ALA A 364 21.76 18.06 2.26
CA ALA A 364 22.50 17.94 3.51
C ALA A 364 23.53 16.79 3.49
N GLY A 365 23.53 15.94 2.45
CA GLY A 365 24.43 14.78 2.36
C GLY A 365 24.04 13.63 3.27
N LEU A 366 22.73 13.43 3.46
CA LEU A 366 22.19 12.16 3.94
C LEU A 366 22.30 11.12 2.82
N GLU A 367 22.29 9.85 3.17
CA GLU A 367 22.49 8.74 2.22
C GLU A 367 21.49 7.60 2.48
N LYS A 368 21.22 6.80 1.45
CA LYS A 368 20.48 5.53 1.63
C LYS A 368 21.19 4.64 2.65
N GLY A 369 20.41 4.07 3.57
CA GLY A 369 20.90 3.25 4.68
C GLY A 369 21.16 4.04 5.97
N ASP A 370 21.15 5.37 5.93
CA ASP A 370 21.19 6.17 7.16
C ASP A 370 19.97 5.86 8.03
N ILE A 371 20.18 5.77 9.33
CA ILE A 371 19.12 5.62 10.31
C ILE A 371 18.95 6.94 11.03
N VAL A 372 17.87 7.66 10.78
CA VAL A 372 17.53 8.91 11.47
C VAL A 372 17.12 8.58 12.89
N ILE A 373 17.86 9.12 13.87
CA ILE A 373 17.62 8.88 15.30
C ILE A 373 17.23 10.16 16.04
N LYS A 374 17.39 11.34 15.41
CA LYS A 374 16.98 12.61 16.00
C LYS A 374 16.77 13.66 14.91
N MET A 375 15.79 14.53 15.09
CA MET A 375 15.53 15.68 14.24
C MET A 375 15.15 16.91 15.09
N GLY A 376 16.03 17.90 15.13
CA GLY A 376 15.93 18.99 16.09
C GLY A 376 16.02 18.48 17.53
N ASP A 377 15.01 18.78 18.35
CA ASP A 377 14.92 18.30 19.73
C ASP A 377 14.16 16.96 19.87
N ILE A 378 13.57 16.45 18.79
CA ILE A 378 12.73 15.25 18.78
C ILE A 378 13.61 14.02 18.53
N GLU A 379 13.58 13.05 19.44
CA GLU A 379 14.18 11.73 19.24
C GLU A 379 13.29 10.89 18.32
N ILE A 380 13.91 10.16 17.38
CA ILE A 380 13.23 9.32 16.41
C ILE A 380 13.50 7.86 16.79
N THR A 381 12.50 7.20 17.32
CA THR A 381 12.56 5.77 17.64
C THR A 381 11.86 4.91 16.60
N GLY A 382 11.05 5.52 15.71
CA GLY A 382 10.33 4.86 14.64
C GLY A 382 9.71 5.87 13.68
N MET A 383 8.85 5.36 12.78
CA MET A 383 8.18 6.14 11.74
C MET A 383 7.31 7.26 12.34
N GLU A 384 6.62 6.96 13.42
CA GLU A 384 5.71 7.88 14.07
C GLU A 384 6.43 9.15 14.58
N ASP A 385 7.55 8.97 15.31
CA ASP A 385 8.37 10.10 15.77
C ASP A 385 8.91 10.91 14.59
N TYR A 386 9.28 10.25 13.49
CA TYR A 386 9.74 10.91 12.27
C TYR A 386 8.64 11.81 11.67
N MET A 387 7.42 11.32 11.58
CA MET A 387 6.28 12.08 11.08
C MET A 387 5.97 13.27 12.00
N LYS A 388 5.94 13.07 13.32
CA LYS A 388 5.77 14.12 14.31
C LYS A 388 6.85 15.20 14.18
N ALA A 389 8.09 14.79 13.97
CA ALA A 389 9.19 15.73 13.80
C ALA A 389 9.03 16.59 12.54
N LEU A 390 8.58 16.02 11.41
CA LEU A 390 8.28 16.79 10.19
C LEU A 390 7.19 17.85 10.43
N GLY A 391 6.17 17.53 11.23
CA GLY A 391 5.09 18.46 11.58
C GLY A 391 5.54 19.68 12.40
N ALA A 392 6.71 19.60 13.04
CA ALA A 392 7.23 20.69 13.87
C ALA A 392 7.94 21.80 13.07
N PHE A 393 8.24 21.59 11.78
CA PHE A 393 9.01 22.53 10.96
C PHE A 393 8.16 23.23 9.89
N ASN A 394 8.65 24.38 9.41
CA ASN A 394 8.08 25.15 8.33
C ASN A 394 9.09 25.30 7.18
N PRO A 395 8.64 25.58 5.93
CA PRO A 395 9.54 25.87 4.83
C PRO A 395 10.54 27.00 5.18
N GLY A 396 11.82 26.73 4.95
CA GLY A 396 12.93 27.64 5.28
C GLY A 396 13.55 27.42 6.65
N ASP A 397 12.96 26.60 7.52
CA ASP A 397 13.57 26.24 8.80
C ASP A 397 14.82 25.40 8.58
N THR A 398 15.83 25.62 9.44
CA THR A 398 17.07 24.82 9.46
C THR A 398 17.16 24.09 10.78
N THR A 399 17.42 22.80 10.73
CA THR A 399 17.53 21.94 11.93
C THR A 399 18.71 20.97 11.82
N THR A 400 19.12 20.40 12.95
CA THR A 400 20.10 19.31 12.99
C THR A 400 19.36 17.98 12.88
N VAL A 401 19.74 17.17 11.89
CA VAL A 401 19.32 15.77 11.77
C VAL A 401 20.49 14.88 12.16
N VAL A 402 20.26 13.97 13.09
CA VAL A 402 21.27 13.01 13.58
C VAL A 402 20.95 11.64 13.01
N VAL A 403 21.94 11.03 12.37
CA VAL A 403 21.79 9.69 11.78
C VAL A 403 22.87 8.73 12.25
N ILE A 404 22.59 7.44 12.18
CA ILE A 404 23.59 6.38 12.28
C ILE A 404 23.93 5.90 10.86
N ARG A 405 25.21 5.99 10.49
CA ARG A 405 25.77 5.47 9.24
C ARG A 405 26.98 4.59 9.57
N ASP A 406 26.97 3.34 9.15
CA ASP A 406 28.02 2.35 9.43
C ASP A 406 28.38 2.26 10.93
N GLY A 407 27.37 2.33 11.81
CA GLY A 407 27.51 2.29 13.25
C GLY A 407 28.09 3.56 13.89
N LYS A 408 28.21 4.66 13.14
CA LYS A 408 28.71 5.96 13.64
C LYS A 408 27.60 6.99 13.61
N THR A 409 27.50 7.75 14.67
CA THR A 409 26.59 8.91 14.73
C THR A 409 27.16 10.06 13.90
N ILE A 410 26.34 10.62 13.02
CA ILE A 410 26.66 11.73 12.12
C ILE A 410 25.57 12.80 12.29
N GLU A 411 25.97 14.05 12.41
CA GLU A 411 25.07 15.21 12.45
C GLU A 411 25.10 15.94 11.12
N LYS A 412 23.93 16.31 10.61
CA LYS A 412 23.76 17.06 9.36
C LYS A 412 22.84 18.25 9.59
N GLN A 413 23.21 19.41 9.04
CA GLN A 413 22.31 20.56 9.02
C GLN A 413 21.40 20.43 7.79
N VAL A 414 20.11 20.39 8.02
CA VAL A 414 19.08 20.28 6.99
C VAL A 414 18.28 21.58 6.96
N THR A 415 18.07 22.12 5.78
CA THR A 415 17.16 23.25 5.53
C THR A 415 15.99 22.77 4.69
N PHE A 416 14.78 23.00 5.19
CA PHE A 416 13.53 22.61 4.55
C PHE A 416 13.05 23.58 3.49
#